data_994df46ff297bff6e779e548954b596f
#
_entry.id   994df46ff297bff6e779e548954b596f
#
_cell.length_a   1.000
_cell.length_b   1.000
_cell.length_c   1.000
_cell.angle_alpha   90.00
_cell.angle_beta   90.00
_cell.angle_gamma   90.00
#
_symmetry.space_group_name_H-M   'P 1'
#
loop_
_entity.id
_entity.type
_entity.pdbx_description
1 polymer ?
#
loop_
_entity_poly.entity_id
_entity_poly.type
_entity_poly.pdbx_seq_one_letter_code
_entity_poly.pdbx_strand_id
1 'polypeptide(L)'
;MEVNVYNIKGEDTGRKITLNESIFGIEPNDHAIYLDVKQFMANQRQGTHKSKERSEISGSTRKLGRQKGGGGARRGDINSPVLVGGARVFGPKPRDYWFKLNKKVKTLARKSALSYKAQNNAVVVVEDFSFEAPKTKDFVAMTKNLKVSDKKLLVILPEANKNVYLSARNVKGANVQTISGLNTYRVLDAGVVVFAESALSAIDNILM
;
A
#
# COMPACT_ATOMS: atom_id res chain seq x y z
N MET A 1 1.34 -13.86 23.91
CA MET A 1 0.13 -12.98 23.98
C MET A 1 -1.08 -13.80 23.56
N GLU A 2 -2.15 -13.86 24.38
CA GLU A 2 -3.36 -14.60 24.06
C GLU A 2 -4.44 -13.66 23.51
N VAL A 3 -5.18 -14.12 22.51
CA VAL A 3 -6.28 -13.39 21.88
C VAL A 3 -7.51 -14.30 21.80
N ASN A 4 -8.69 -13.74 22.09
CA ASN A 4 -9.95 -14.47 22.00
C ASN A 4 -10.36 -14.64 20.54
N VAL A 5 -11.00 -15.77 20.25
CA VAL A 5 -11.58 -16.07 18.94
C VAL A 5 -13.06 -15.70 18.93
N TYR A 6 -13.47 -14.92 17.93
CA TYR A 6 -14.84 -14.47 17.74
C TYR A 6 -15.51 -15.21 16.58
N ASN A 7 -16.82 -15.33 16.64
CA ASN A 7 -17.59 -15.76 15.47
C ASN A 7 -17.98 -14.57 14.58
N ILE A 8 -18.59 -14.80 13.44
CA ILE A 8 -19.08 -13.76 12.50
C ILE A 8 -20.11 -12.83 13.18
N LYS A 9 -20.82 -13.30 14.20
CA LYS A 9 -21.81 -12.52 14.96
C LYS A 9 -21.17 -11.64 16.03
N GLY A 10 -19.84 -11.71 16.22
CA GLY A 10 -19.12 -10.94 17.22
C GLY A 10 -19.20 -11.50 18.64
N GLU A 11 -19.68 -12.72 18.80
CA GLU A 11 -19.73 -13.42 20.09
C GLU A 11 -18.38 -14.10 20.33
N ASP A 12 -17.95 -14.12 21.58
CA ASP A 12 -16.75 -14.83 22.00
C ASP A 12 -17.04 -16.35 22.01
N THR A 13 -16.22 -17.12 21.34
CA THR A 13 -16.35 -18.59 21.27
C THR A 13 -15.81 -19.29 22.51
N GLY A 14 -15.20 -18.54 23.45
CA GLY A 14 -14.51 -19.09 24.61
C GLY A 14 -13.16 -19.75 24.29
N ARG A 15 -12.75 -19.76 23.02
CA ARG A 15 -11.44 -20.26 22.59
C ARG A 15 -10.42 -19.14 22.58
N LYS A 16 -9.20 -19.45 23.00
CA LYS A 16 -8.07 -18.54 22.95
C LYS A 16 -6.97 -19.09 22.07
N ILE A 17 -6.35 -18.23 21.31
CA ILE A 17 -5.17 -18.57 20.49
C ILE A 17 -3.98 -17.80 21.02
N THR A 18 -2.85 -18.49 21.19
CA THR A 18 -1.58 -17.88 21.55
C THR A 18 -0.88 -17.41 20.29
N LEU A 19 -0.65 -16.10 20.19
CA LEU A 19 0.13 -15.51 19.10
C LEU A 19 1.61 -15.87 19.26
N ASN A 20 2.26 -16.20 18.15
CA ASN A 20 3.68 -16.56 18.14
C ASN A 20 4.56 -15.36 18.48
N GLU A 21 5.33 -15.47 19.56
CA GLU A 21 6.21 -14.39 20.05
C GLU A 21 7.32 -14.04 19.06
N SER A 22 7.77 -14.97 18.24
CA SER A 22 8.79 -14.71 17.21
C SER A 22 8.30 -13.82 16.07
N ILE A 23 6.96 -13.58 15.98
CA ILE A 23 6.32 -12.76 14.96
C ILE A 23 5.67 -11.51 15.57
N PHE A 24 4.89 -11.69 16.64
CA PHE A 24 4.08 -10.63 17.25
C PHE A 24 4.72 -10.00 18.50
N GLY A 25 5.77 -10.65 19.07
CA GLY A 25 6.42 -10.20 20.30
C GLY A 25 7.80 -9.57 20.08
N ILE A 26 8.24 -9.40 18.84
CA ILE A 26 9.54 -8.80 18.55
C ILE A 26 9.57 -7.30 18.86
N GLU A 27 10.74 -6.77 19.18
CA GLU A 27 10.97 -5.33 19.24
C GLU A 27 10.87 -4.73 17.82
N PRO A 28 9.94 -3.76 17.58
CA PRO A 28 9.71 -3.22 16.26
C PRO A 28 10.91 -2.43 15.72
N ASN A 29 11.28 -2.65 14.46
CA ASN A 29 12.33 -1.92 13.76
C ASN A 29 11.72 -0.91 12.78
N ASP A 30 11.65 0.37 13.18
CA ASP A 30 11.05 1.45 12.39
C ASP A 30 11.77 1.71 11.06
N HIS A 31 13.09 1.56 11.04
CA HIS A 31 13.86 1.76 9.82
C HIS A 31 13.56 0.69 8.77
N ALA A 32 13.42 -0.57 9.17
CA ALA A 32 13.03 -1.65 8.28
C ALA A 32 11.61 -1.43 7.72
N ILE A 33 10.68 -1.00 8.57
CA ILE A 33 9.33 -0.62 8.18
C ILE A 33 9.36 0.51 7.14
N TYR A 34 10.09 1.59 7.41
CA TYR A 34 10.24 2.72 6.49
C TYR A 34 10.76 2.30 5.11
N LEU A 35 11.80 1.46 5.08
CA LEU A 35 12.38 1.01 3.82
C LEU A 35 11.40 0.17 2.99
N ASP A 36 10.64 -0.74 3.62
CA ASP A 36 9.69 -1.61 2.92
C ASP A 36 8.48 -0.81 2.41
N VAL A 37 7.95 0.12 3.20
CA VAL A 37 6.88 1.03 2.78
C VAL A 37 7.36 1.92 1.63
N LYS A 38 8.57 2.50 1.72
CA LYS A 38 9.18 3.30 0.66
C LYS A 38 9.32 2.50 -0.64
N GLN A 39 9.80 1.27 -0.55
CA GLN A 39 9.89 0.38 -1.70
C GLN A 39 8.52 0.11 -2.31
N PHE A 40 7.54 -0.26 -1.50
CA PHE A 40 6.18 -0.56 -1.97
C PHE A 40 5.58 0.62 -2.72
N MET A 41 5.66 1.83 -2.17
CA MET A 41 5.14 3.04 -2.81
C MET A 41 5.92 3.42 -4.08
N ALA A 42 7.25 3.28 -4.07
CA ALA A 42 8.08 3.59 -5.22
C ALA A 42 7.81 2.64 -6.39
N ASN A 43 7.61 1.35 -6.12
CA ASN A 43 7.37 0.33 -7.15
C ASN A 43 5.99 0.45 -7.82
N GLN A 44 5.07 1.25 -7.26
CA GLN A 44 3.78 1.57 -7.89
C GLN A 44 3.87 2.70 -8.91
N ARG A 45 4.98 3.44 -8.94
CA ARG A 45 5.16 4.60 -9.83
C ARG A 45 5.60 4.14 -11.21
N GLN A 46 4.91 4.59 -12.25
CA GLN A 46 5.28 4.31 -13.64
C GLN A 46 6.40 5.24 -14.17
N GLY A 47 6.48 6.46 -13.64
CA GLY A 47 7.54 7.40 -13.98
C GLY A 47 7.51 7.93 -15.42
N THR A 48 6.37 7.91 -16.10
CA THR A 48 6.22 8.28 -17.52
C THR A 48 6.14 9.78 -17.80
N HIS A 49 6.32 10.63 -16.78
CA HIS A 49 6.28 12.08 -16.93
C HIS A 49 7.47 12.60 -17.72
N LYS A 50 7.19 13.48 -18.66
CA LYS A 50 8.19 14.10 -19.53
C LYS A 50 7.80 15.53 -19.86
N SER A 51 8.75 16.45 -19.87
CA SER A 51 8.59 17.77 -20.48
C SER A 51 9.30 17.82 -21.84
N LYS A 52 8.76 18.61 -22.76
CA LYS A 52 9.33 18.78 -24.10
C LYS A 52 10.62 19.60 -24.04
N GLU A 53 11.68 19.08 -24.61
CA GLU A 53 12.94 19.75 -24.84
C GLU A 53 12.88 20.63 -26.11
N ARG A 54 13.90 21.44 -26.34
CA ARG A 54 13.94 22.42 -27.44
C ARG A 54 13.74 21.79 -28.82
N SER A 55 14.25 20.60 -29.04
CA SER A 55 14.11 19.85 -30.29
C SER A 55 12.72 19.19 -30.48
N GLU A 56 11.92 19.10 -29.41
CA GLU A 56 10.63 18.41 -29.41
C GLU A 56 9.43 19.36 -29.50
N ILE A 57 9.65 20.67 -29.29
CA ILE A 57 8.61 21.67 -29.44
C ILE A 57 8.43 22.03 -30.90
N SER A 58 7.16 22.13 -31.33
CA SER A 58 6.82 22.65 -32.64
C SER A 58 7.07 24.15 -32.68
N GLY A 59 7.77 24.63 -33.70
CA GLY A 59 8.08 26.03 -33.91
C GLY A 59 9.21 26.20 -34.91
N SER A 60 9.33 27.41 -35.45
CA SER A 60 10.39 27.76 -36.41
C SER A 60 11.74 27.85 -35.68
N THR A 61 12.77 27.28 -36.29
CA THR A 61 14.16 27.43 -35.84
C THR A 61 14.81 28.72 -36.37
N ARG A 62 14.07 29.53 -37.16
CA ARG A 62 14.52 30.78 -37.71
C ARG A 62 14.80 31.77 -36.56
N LYS A 63 15.90 32.55 -36.70
CA LYS A 63 16.23 33.65 -35.80
C LYS A 63 15.12 34.70 -35.77
N LEU A 64 14.62 35.05 -34.58
CA LEU A 64 13.49 35.98 -34.40
C LEU A 64 13.75 37.42 -34.78
N GLY A 65 15.01 37.86 -34.79
CA GLY A 65 15.36 39.24 -35.09
C GLY A 65 16.75 39.40 -35.62
N ARG A 66 17.08 40.59 -36.14
CA ARG A 66 18.43 40.94 -36.60
C ARG A 66 19.41 40.95 -35.43
N GLN A 67 20.68 40.65 -35.73
CA GLN A 67 21.73 40.54 -34.68
C GLN A 67 22.04 41.89 -34.02
N LYS A 68 21.98 42.99 -34.80
CA LYS A 68 22.26 44.35 -34.35
C LYS A 68 21.26 45.32 -34.96
N GLY A 69 21.15 46.55 -34.44
CA GLY A 69 20.35 47.65 -35.00
C GLY A 69 18.89 47.66 -34.54
N GLY A 70 18.44 46.78 -33.65
CA GLY A 70 17.04 46.69 -33.19
C GLY A 70 16.78 47.23 -31.78
N GLY A 71 17.80 47.72 -31.06
CA GLY A 71 17.66 48.26 -29.69
C GLY A 71 17.23 47.23 -28.62
N GLY A 72 16.86 46.02 -29.01
CA GLY A 72 16.38 44.99 -28.11
C GLY A 72 17.39 43.85 -27.85
N ALA A 73 17.04 42.92 -26.98
CA ALA A 73 17.87 41.75 -26.68
C ALA A 73 18.07 40.85 -27.90
N ARG A 74 19.26 40.29 -28.05
CA ARG A 74 19.56 39.30 -29.11
C ARG A 74 18.81 38.02 -28.83
N ARG A 75 18.01 37.58 -29.78
CA ARG A 75 17.19 36.36 -29.66
C ARG A 75 17.54 35.35 -30.74
N GLY A 76 17.54 34.07 -30.38
CA GLY A 76 17.63 32.95 -31.32
C GLY A 76 16.27 32.61 -31.91
N ASP A 77 15.92 31.31 -31.86
CA ASP A 77 14.62 30.79 -32.30
C ASP A 77 13.55 30.93 -31.22
N ILE A 78 12.30 30.70 -31.61
CA ILE A 78 11.15 30.78 -30.72
C ILE A 78 11.11 29.64 -29.69
N ASN A 79 11.78 28.54 -29.96
CA ASN A 79 11.80 27.33 -29.10
C ASN A 79 12.75 27.46 -27.90
N SER A 80 13.48 28.59 -27.83
CA SER A 80 14.45 28.86 -26.75
C SER A 80 13.76 28.82 -25.36
N PRO A 81 14.34 28.14 -24.35
CA PRO A 81 13.79 28.07 -22.99
C PRO A 81 13.71 29.40 -22.26
N VAL A 82 14.42 30.43 -22.77
CA VAL A 82 14.40 31.80 -22.21
C VAL A 82 13.14 32.55 -22.59
N LEU A 83 12.43 32.12 -23.61
CA LEU A 83 11.22 32.76 -24.09
C LEU A 83 9.95 32.16 -23.45
N VAL A 84 8.94 33.00 -23.24
CA VAL A 84 7.60 32.51 -22.81
C VAL A 84 7.03 31.61 -23.89
N GLY A 85 6.58 30.39 -23.50
CA GLY A 85 6.15 29.37 -24.45
C GLY A 85 7.27 28.53 -25.05
N GLY A 86 8.54 28.81 -24.71
CA GLY A 86 9.71 27.99 -25.12
C GLY A 86 9.80 26.64 -24.38
N ALA A 87 10.85 25.90 -24.72
CA ALA A 87 11.12 24.57 -24.17
C ALA A 87 11.46 24.59 -22.68
N ARG A 88 11.35 23.42 -22.03
CA ARG A 88 11.81 23.21 -20.66
C ARG A 88 13.25 22.71 -20.63
N VAL A 89 14.15 23.43 -19.95
CA VAL A 89 15.51 22.95 -19.65
C VAL A 89 15.48 22.19 -18.33
N PHE A 90 16.21 21.07 -18.25
CA PHE A 90 16.28 20.22 -17.06
C PHE A 90 14.92 19.78 -16.51
N GLY A 91 13.93 19.67 -17.40
CA GLY A 91 12.63 19.16 -17.03
C GLY A 91 12.65 17.65 -16.72
N PRO A 92 11.56 17.13 -16.16
CA PRO A 92 11.48 15.70 -15.85
C PRO A 92 11.61 14.87 -17.12
N LYS A 93 12.35 13.77 -17.02
CA LYS A 93 12.46 12.71 -18.03
C LYS A 93 11.87 11.41 -17.48
N PRO A 94 11.32 10.53 -18.33
CA PRO A 94 10.87 9.22 -17.89
C PRO A 94 12.00 8.48 -17.18
N ARG A 95 11.69 7.93 -16.00
CA ARG A 95 12.65 7.15 -15.24
C ARG A 95 11.96 6.10 -14.40
N ASP A 96 12.67 5.02 -14.11
CA ASP A 96 12.21 4.00 -13.19
C ASP A 96 12.46 4.45 -11.74
N TYR A 97 11.45 4.23 -10.91
CA TYR A 97 11.54 4.45 -9.46
C TYR A 97 11.74 3.15 -8.68
N TRP A 98 11.70 2.04 -9.40
CA TRP A 98 11.79 0.72 -8.80
C TRP A 98 13.14 0.46 -8.14
N PHE A 99 13.11 -0.14 -6.96
CA PHE A 99 14.29 -0.67 -6.29
C PHE A 99 13.94 -1.93 -5.49
N LYS A 100 14.95 -2.74 -5.18
CA LYS A 100 14.82 -4.03 -4.50
C LYS A 100 15.34 -3.95 -3.07
N LEU A 101 14.65 -4.60 -2.14
CA LEU A 101 15.12 -4.85 -0.77
C LEU A 101 15.39 -6.33 -0.55
N ASN A 102 16.31 -6.62 0.37
CA ASN A 102 16.62 -7.96 0.78
C ASN A 102 15.41 -8.64 1.44
N LYS A 103 15.23 -9.94 1.19
CA LYS A 103 14.10 -10.72 1.75
C LYS A 103 14.04 -10.65 3.27
N LYS A 104 15.18 -10.79 3.95
CA LYS A 104 15.27 -10.72 5.43
C LYS A 104 14.78 -9.38 5.99
N VAL A 105 15.10 -8.26 5.32
CA VAL A 105 14.63 -6.92 5.74
C VAL A 105 13.11 -6.81 5.59
N LYS A 106 12.53 -7.32 4.50
CA LYS A 106 11.09 -7.35 4.30
C LYS A 106 10.36 -8.20 5.35
N THR A 107 10.94 -9.37 5.69
CA THR A 107 10.38 -10.23 6.74
C THR A 107 10.42 -9.52 8.08
N LEU A 108 11.55 -8.90 8.44
CA LEU A 108 11.67 -8.10 9.67
C LEU A 108 10.67 -6.95 9.71
N ALA A 109 10.48 -6.23 8.60
CA ALA A 109 9.51 -5.14 8.51
C ALA A 109 8.07 -5.62 8.74
N ARG A 110 7.68 -6.76 8.15
CA ARG A 110 6.34 -7.34 8.34
C ARG A 110 6.12 -7.78 9.79
N LYS A 111 7.09 -8.48 10.39
CA LYS A 111 7.05 -8.87 11.80
C LYS A 111 6.92 -7.63 12.70
N SER A 112 7.73 -6.59 12.47
CA SER A 112 7.69 -5.34 13.22
C SER A 112 6.32 -4.64 13.13
N ALA A 113 5.70 -4.60 11.94
CA ALA A 113 4.38 -4.03 11.76
C ALA A 113 3.28 -4.83 12.49
N LEU A 114 3.37 -6.15 12.49
CA LEU A 114 2.44 -7.03 13.22
C LEU A 114 2.62 -6.90 14.73
N SER A 115 3.86 -6.79 15.21
CA SER A 115 4.17 -6.54 16.62
C SER A 115 3.55 -5.23 17.11
N TYR A 116 3.64 -4.13 16.34
CA TYR A 116 2.93 -2.89 16.66
C TYR A 116 1.41 -3.07 16.75
N LYS A 117 0.81 -3.85 15.85
CA LYS A 117 -0.63 -4.12 15.91
C LYS A 117 -1.01 -4.93 17.14
N ALA A 118 -0.20 -5.90 17.52
CA ALA A 118 -0.42 -6.70 18.72
C ALA A 118 -0.29 -5.84 20.00
N GLN A 119 0.76 -5.00 20.11
CA GLN A 119 0.94 -4.09 21.24
C GLN A 119 -0.22 -3.11 21.41
N ASN A 120 -0.80 -2.64 20.31
CA ASN A 120 -1.94 -1.71 20.30
C ASN A 120 -3.30 -2.41 20.45
N ASN A 121 -3.35 -3.73 20.72
CA ASN A 121 -4.59 -4.52 20.77
C ASN A 121 -5.46 -4.35 19.52
N ALA A 122 -4.83 -4.18 18.36
CA ALA A 122 -5.48 -3.97 17.07
C ALA A 122 -5.53 -5.25 16.21
N VAL A 123 -5.34 -6.40 16.84
CA VAL A 123 -5.46 -7.73 16.23
C VAL A 123 -6.74 -8.38 16.75
N VAL A 124 -7.58 -8.83 15.84
CA VAL A 124 -8.81 -9.58 16.13
C VAL A 124 -8.75 -10.93 15.41
N VAL A 125 -9.14 -11.98 16.06
CA VAL A 125 -9.19 -13.33 15.46
C VAL A 125 -10.64 -13.77 15.31
N VAL A 126 -10.98 -14.28 14.13
CA VAL A 126 -12.32 -14.75 13.81
C VAL A 126 -12.22 -16.20 13.31
N GLU A 127 -13.20 -17.02 13.65
CA GLU A 127 -13.34 -18.36 13.06
C GLU A 127 -13.27 -18.30 11.53
N ASP A 128 -12.87 -19.39 10.91
CA ASP A 128 -12.87 -19.48 9.45
C ASP A 128 -14.29 -19.33 8.90
N PHE A 129 -14.46 -18.44 7.95
CA PHE A 129 -15.76 -18.11 7.39
C PHE A 129 -15.74 -18.04 5.87
N SER A 130 -16.88 -18.31 5.29
CA SER A 130 -17.15 -18.12 3.87
C SER A 130 -18.55 -17.56 3.66
N PHE A 131 -18.74 -16.82 2.56
CA PHE A 131 -20.07 -16.37 2.15
C PHE A 131 -20.56 -17.23 0.97
N GLU A 132 -21.80 -17.69 1.01
CA GLU A 132 -22.41 -18.46 -0.08
C GLU A 132 -22.54 -17.60 -1.35
N ALA A 133 -22.89 -16.32 -1.19
CA ALA A 133 -23.01 -15.34 -2.27
C ALA A 133 -22.28 -14.04 -1.93
N PRO A 134 -21.75 -13.32 -2.93
CA PRO A 134 -21.07 -12.03 -2.70
C PRO A 134 -22.11 -10.94 -2.36
N LYS A 135 -22.27 -10.64 -1.06
CA LYS A 135 -23.17 -9.58 -0.55
C LYS A 135 -22.42 -8.64 0.37
N THR A 136 -22.43 -7.36 0.04
CA THR A 136 -21.82 -6.30 0.87
C THR A 136 -22.51 -6.15 2.23
N LYS A 137 -23.83 -6.40 2.29
CA LYS A 137 -24.62 -6.32 3.51
C LYS A 137 -24.11 -7.28 4.60
N ASP A 138 -23.77 -8.50 4.21
CA ASP A 138 -23.30 -9.53 5.16
C ASP A 138 -21.90 -9.17 5.70
N PHE A 139 -21.03 -8.64 4.84
CA PHE A 139 -19.73 -8.15 5.25
C PHE A 139 -19.83 -6.94 6.21
N VAL A 140 -20.71 -5.98 5.92
CA VAL A 140 -20.95 -4.82 6.80
C VAL A 140 -21.57 -5.26 8.13
N ALA A 141 -22.46 -6.24 8.13
CA ALA A 141 -23.01 -6.80 9.38
C ALA A 141 -21.90 -7.42 10.24
N MET A 142 -20.99 -8.21 9.64
CA MET A 142 -19.82 -8.76 10.32
C MET A 142 -18.94 -7.67 10.95
N THR A 143 -18.60 -6.60 10.20
CA THR A 143 -17.75 -5.52 10.71
C THR A 143 -18.39 -4.74 11.85
N LYS A 144 -19.71 -4.56 11.84
CA LYS A 144 -20.48 -3.95 12.93
C LYS A 144 -20.50 -4.85 14.18
N ASN A 145 -20.75 -6.14 14.01
CA ASN A 145 -20.76 -7.11 15.09
C ASN A 145 -19.42 -7.19 15.81
N LEU A 146 -18.31 -7.15 15.05
CA LEU A 146 -16.95 -7.11 15.60
C LEU A 146 -16.54 -5.73 16.15
N LYS A 147 -17.41 -4.71 16.07
CA LYS A 147 -17.17 -3.32 16.52
C LYS A 147 -15.93 -2.67 15.88
N VAL A 148 -15.69 -2.98 14.60
CA VAL A 148 -14.54 -2.46 13.82
C VAL A 148 -14.96 -1.60 12.62
N SER A 149 -16.26 -1.28 12.49
CA SER A 149 -16.83 -0.55 11.34
C SER A 149 -16.23 0.85 11.12
N ASP A 150 -15.78 1.52 12.18
CA ASP A 150 -15.31 2.91 12.12
C ASP A 150 -13.82 3.02 11.82
N LYS A 151 -13.11 1.89 11.75
CA LYS A 151 -11.67 1.83 11.50
C LYS A 151 -11.38 1.25 10.11
N LYS A 152 -10.25 1.61 9.54
CA LYS A 152 -9.75 0.91 8.36
C LYS A 152 -9.47 -0.54 8.73
N LEU A 153 -10.03 -1.46 7.96
CA LEU A 153 -10.00 -2.90 8.25
C LEU A 153 -9.14 -3.64 7.22
N LEU A 154 -8.28 -4.53 7.71
CA LEU A 154 -7.59 -5.51 6.90
C LEU A 154 -8.00 -6.90 7.35
N VAL A 155 -8.69 -7.64 6.49
CA VAL A 155 -9.05 -9.05 6.72
C VAL A 155 -8.02 -9.94 6.03
N ILE A 156 -7.45 -10.87 6.77
CA ILE A 156 -6.44 -11.81 6.28
C ILE A 156 -7.03 -13.21 6.28
N LEU A 157 -7.10 -13.78 5.08
CA LEU A 157 -7.61 -15.13 4.84
C LEU A 157 -6.45 -16.09 4.55
N PRO A 158 -6.58 -17.38 4.87
CA PRO A 158 -5.56 -18.39 4.52
C PRO A 158 -5.42 -18.53 3.01
N GLU A 159 -6.56 -18.62 2.32
CA GLU A 159 -6.66 -18.78 0.87
C GLU A 159 -7.57 -17.72 0.24
N ALA A 160 -7.50 -17.61 -1.08
CA ALA A 160 -8.32 -16.65 -1.83
C ALA A 160 -9.80 -17.05 -1.85
N ASN A 161 -10.66 -16.27 -1.18
CA ASN A 161 -12.10 -16.43 -1.23
C ASN A 161 -12.73 -15.31 -2.07
N LYS A 162 -13.21 -15.65 -3.27
CA LYS A 162 -13.79 -14.70 -4.22
C LYS A 162 -15.03 -14.01 -3.65
N ASN A 163 -15.89 -14.74 -2.94
CA ASN A 163 -17.13 -14.18 -2.40
C ASN A 163 -16.86 -13.16 -1.30
N VAL A 164 -15.92 -13.45 -0.38
CA VAL A 164 -15.52 -12.53 0.67
C VAL A 164 -14.86 -11.29 0.08
N TYR A 165 -13.96 -11.44 -0.89
CA TYR A 165 -13.31 -10.32 -1.57
C TYR A 165 -14.32 -9.40 -2.27
N LEU A 166 -15.27 -9.95 -3.05
CA LEU A 166 -16.28 -9.17 -3.75
C LEU A 166 -17.24 -8.47 -2.77
N SER A 167 -17.54 -9.09 -1.63
CA SER A 167 -18.39 -8.52 -0.58
C SER A 167 -17.74 -7.32 0.11
N ALA A 168 -16.41 -7.37 0.29
CA ALA A 168 -15.66 -6.31 0.97
C ALA A 168 -15.24 -5.16 0.04
N ARG A 169 -14.98 -5.44 -1.25
CA ARG A 169 -14.34 -4.51 -2.19
C ARG A 169 -15.02 -3.14 -2.29
N ASN A 170 -16.34 -3.08 -2.19
CA ASN A 170 -17.08 -1.81 -2.28
C ASN A 170 -17.16 -1.04 -0.95
N VAL A 171 -16.74 -1.65 0.16
CA VAL A 171 -16.80 -1.00 1.47
C VAL A 171 -15.57 -0.12 1.66
N LYS A 172 -15.78 1.18 1.91
CA LYS A 172 -14.70 2.14 2.14
C LYS A 172 -13.87 1.76 3.36
N GLY A 173 -12.56 1.69 3.20
CA GLY A 173 -11.64 1.36 4.29
C GLY A 173 -11.49 -0.14 4.58
N ALA A 174 -12.23 -1.02 3.90
CA ALA A 174 -12.07 -2.46 4.03
C ALA A 174 -11.12 -3.00 2.96
N ASN A 175 -10.17 -3.83 3.36
CA ASN A 175 -9.28 -4.58 2.50
C ASN A 175 -9.30 -6.06 2.89
N VAL A 176 -9.31 -6.93 1.91
CA VAL A 176 -9.19 -8.38 2.11
C VAL A 176 -7.97 -8.87 1.36
N GLN A 177 -7.11 -9.60 2.04
CA GLN A 177 -5.89 -10.17 1.47
C GLN A 177 -5.72 -11.62 1.92
N THR A 178 -4.97 -12.36 1.12
CA THR A 178 -4.45 -13.66 1.53
C THR A 178 -3.13 -13.46 2.28
N ILE A 179 -2.71 -14.44 3.04
CA ILE A 179 -1.43 -14.42 3.76
C ILE A 179 -0.26 -14.22 2.80
N SER A 180 -0.28 -14.86 1.63
CA SER A 180 0.75 -14.71 0.61
C SER A 180 0.87 -13.27 0.09
N GLY A 181 -0.23 -12.52 0.09
CA GLY A 181 -0.29 -11.11 -0.29
C GLY A 181 0.01 -10.11 0.84
N LEU A 182 0.27 -10.59 2.06
CA LEU A 182 0.51 -9.74 3.22
C LEU A 182 1.73 -8.85 3.02
N ASN A 183 1.54 -7.54 3.15
CA ASN A 183 2.60 -6.55 3.06
C ASN A 183 2.55 -5.54 4.20
N THR A 184 3.71 -4.99 4.54
CA THR A 184 3.88 -4.02 5.64
C THR A 184 3.00 -2.78 5.49
N TYR A 185 2.87 -2.25 4.26
CA TYR A 185 2.06 -1.05 3.99
C TYR A 185 0.60 -1.25 4.37
N ARG A 186 -0.02 -2.38 3.98
CA ARG A 186 -1.42 -2.67 4.28
C ARG A 186 -1.66 -2.92 5.76
N VAL A 187 -0.73 -3.59 6.42
CA VAL A 187 -0.80 -3.81 7.88
C VAL A 187 -0.79 -2.47 8.61
N LEU A 188 0.09 -1.53 8.22
CA LEU A 188 0.17 -0.22 8.88
C LEU A 188 -1.04 0.67 8.56
N ASP A 189 -1.50 0.69 7.31
CA ASP A 189 -2.67 1.50 6.88
C ASP A 189 -3.96 1.07 7.58
N ALA A 190 -4.10 -0.22 7.92
CA ALA A 190 -5.25 -0.71 8.66
C ALA A 190 -5.26 -0.21 10.11
N GLY A 191 -6.40 0.25 10.59
CA GLY A 191 -6.61 0.52 12.02
C GLY A 191 -6.76 -0.76 12.85
N VAL A 192 -7.35 -1.81 12.25
CA VAL A 192 -7.51 -3.14 12.85
C VAL A 192 -7.20 -4.20 11.82
N VAL A 193 -6.51 -5.27 12.24
CA VAL A 193 -6.22 -6.45 11.42
C VAL A 193 -7.05 -7.60 11.95
N VAL A 194 -7.88 -8.18 11.10
CA VAL A 194 -8.71 -9.34 11.41
C VAL A 194 -8.13 -10.56 10.73
N PHE A 195 -7.75 -11.55 11.50
CA PHE A 195 -7.25 -12.83 11.01
C PHE A 195 -8.36 -13.90 11.07
N ALA A 196 -8.48 -14.67 10.00
CA ALA A 196 -9.15 -15.95 10.08
C ALA A 196 -8.27 -16.93 10.91
N GLU A 197 -8.86 -17.82 11.68
CA GLU A 197 -8.15 -18.71 12.60
C GLU A 197 -7.06 -19.52 11.90
N SER A 198 -7.38 -20.14 10.76
CA SER A 198 -6.40 -20.90 9.96
C SER A 198 -5.29 -20.02 9.35
N ALA A 199 -5.57 -18.72 9.17
CA ALA A 199 -4.59 -17.77 8.66
C ALA A 199 -3.42 -17.57 9.65
N LEU A 200 -3.64 -17.64 10.95
CA LEU A 200 -2.57 -17.52 11.94
C LEU A 200 -1.58 -18.67 11.88
N SER A 201 -2.08 -19.90 11.72
CA SER A 201 -1.20 -21.08 11.56
C SER A 201 -0.36 -21.00 10.29
N ALA A 202 -0.91 -20.43 9.21
CA ALA A 202 -0.21 -20.30 7.94
C ALA A 202 0.81 -19.13 7.92
N ILE A 203 0.62 -18.09 8.74
CA ILE A 203 1.57 -16.97 8.83
C ILE A 203 2.91 -17.41 9.44
N ASP A 204 2.87 -18.36 10.36
CA ASP A 204 4.07 -18.95 10.97
C ASP A 204 4.99 -19.56 9.91
N ASN A 205 4.42 -20.27 8.94
CA ASN A 205 5.17 -20.92 7.86
C ASN A 205 5.78 -19.92 6.86
N ILE A 206 5.22 -18.72 6.72
CA ILE A 206 5.67 -17.72 5.74
C ILE A 206 6.69 -16.75 6.35
N LEU A 207 6.59 -16.46 7.64
CA LEU A 207 7.44 -15.47 8.30
C LEU A 207 8.55 -16.06 9.16
N MET A 208 8.52 -17.37 9.45
CA MET A 208 9.68 -18.04 10.02
C MET A 208 10.75 -18.24 8.95
#